data_11ad79536181c9283d2301724ab495a8
#
_entry.id   11ad79536181c9283d2301724ab495a8
#
_cell.length_a   1.000
_cell.length_b   1.000
_cell.length_c   1.000
_cell.angle_alpha   90.00
_cell.angle_beta   90.00
_cell.angle_gamma   90.00
#
_symmetry.space_group_name_H-M   'P 1'
#
loop_
_entity.id
_entity.type
_entity.pdbx_description
1 polymer ?
#
loop_
_entity_poly.entity_id
_entity_poly.type
_entity_poly.pdbx_seq_one_letter_code
_entity_poly.pdbx_strand_id
1 'polypeptide(L)'
;MSPVRRSGSAARPQPEVLRGSLFTLRRRCGTPTCRCADGEGHASPALAYPQGGRTKTLTLTEQEAVDVAAALARYAQAKADLDEQAAAGLTALLSRVAARRASRS
;
A
#
# COMPACT_ATOMS: atom_id res chain seq x y z
N MET A 1 -11.31 -1.73 -24.25
CA MET A 1 -11.39 -2.07 -23.86
C MET A 1 -11.48 -2.46 -22.90
N SER A 2 -11.69 -2.58 -22.40
CA SER A 2 -11.75 -2.85 -21.53
C SER A 2 -11.71 -3.65 -20.92
N PRO A 3 -11.65 -3.93 -20.52
CA PRO A 3 -11.58 -4.71 -19.97
C PRO A 3 -11.90 -5.31 -19.16
N VAL A 4 -12.09 -5.51 -18.79
CA VAL A 4 -12.28 -6.02 -18.10
C VAL A 4 -12.55 -6.66 -17.44
N ARG A 5 -12.80 -6.87 -17.13
CA ARG A 5 -13.06 -7.32 -16.41
C ARG A 5 -13.13 -8.31 -15.99
N ARG A 6 -12.99 -8.73 -15.45
CA ARG A 6 -12.97 -9.63 -14.99
C ARG A 6 -13.88 -10.17 -14.66
N SER A 7 -14.08 -10.26 -14.69
CA SER A 7 -14.93 -10.64 -14.56
C SER A 7 -15.27 -11.66 -14.12
N GLY A 8 -15.62 -12.08 -14.26
CA GLY A 8 -16.03 -13.14 -13.90
C GLY A 8 -15.85 -13.61 -12.70
N SER A 9 -15.29 -13.17 -12.10
CA SER A 9 -15.04 -13.72 -10.99
C SER A 9 -16.07 -13.63 -10.10
N ALA A 10 -16.65 -14.54 -9.80
CA ALA A 10 -17.62 -14.54 -8.83
C ALA A 10 -17.02 -14.35 -7.52
N ALA A 11 -15.81 -14.41 -7.43
CA ALA A 11 -15.18 -14.33 -6.17
C ALA A 11 -15.29 -12.98 -5.58
N ARG A 12 -15.08 -12.82 -4.34
CA ARG A 12 -15.10 -11.58 -3.72
C ARG A 12 -14.04 -10.75 -4.30
N PRO A 13 -14.22 -9.45 -4.35
CA PRO A 13 -13.25 -8.54 -4.91
C PRO A 13 -11.97 -8.59 -4.11
N GLN A 14 -10.87 -8.51 -4.80
CA GLN A 14 -9.59 -8.48 -4.17
C GLN A 14 -8.90 -7.19 -4.51
N PRO A 15 -8.22 -6.58 -3.56
CA PRO A 15 -7.53 -5.34 -3.87
C PRO A 15 -6.33 -5.64 -4.74
N GLU A 16 -6.17 -4.91 -5.81
CA GLU A 16 -5.02 -5.07 -6.66
C GLU A 16 -3.84 -4.27 -6.17
N VAL A 17 -4.11 -3.07 -5.70
CA VAL A 17 -3.08 -2.16 -5.24
C VAL A 17 -3.60 -1.47 -4.00
N LEU A 18 -2.79 -1.39 -2.98
CA LEU A 18 -3.17 -0.71 -1.75
C LEU A 18 -2.02 0.14 -1.25
N ARG A 19 -2.38 1.22 -0.59
CA ARG A 19 -1.42 2.09 0.03
C ARG A 19 -1.65 2.05 1.53
N GLY A 20 -0.60 1.88 2.29
CA GLY A 20 -0.72 1.81 3.74
C GLY A 20 0.40 1.02 4.34
N SER A 21 0.23 0.65 5.59
CA SER A 21 1.22 -0.12 6.31
C SER A 21 0.60 -1.30 7.01
N LEU A 22 1.20 -2.45 6.85
CA LEU A 22 0.73 -3.66 7.49
C LEU A 22 1.51 -3.85 8.77
N PHE A 23 0.82 -4.14 9.85
CA PHE A 23 1.49 -4.32 11.13
C PHE A 23 0.68 -5.29 11.99
N THR A 24 1.25 -5.66 13.13
CA THR A 24 0.58 -6.55 14.07
C THR A 24 0.00 -5.71 15.18
N LEU A 25 -1.29 -5.81 15.35
CA LEU A 25 -1.98 -5.09 16.39
C LEU A 25 -2.14 -6.01 17.59
N ARG A 26 -1.68 -5.57 18.74
CA ARG A 26 -1.82 -6.34 19.96
C ARG A 26 -2.79 -5.62 20.86
N ARG A 27 -3.74 -6.36 21.36
CA ARG A 27 -4.79 -5.74 22.13
C ARG A 27 -5.18 -6.67 23.25
N ARG A 28 -5.30 -6.15 24.43
CA ARG A 28 -5.74 -6.94 25.55
C ARG A 28 -7.24 -7.02 25.56
N CYS A 29 -7.73 -8.17 25.92
CA CYS A 29 -9.14 -8.36 26.10
C CYS A 29 -9.56 -7.62 27.34
N GLY A 30 -10.74 -7.07 27.36
CA GLY A 30 -11.21 -6.36 28.51
C GLY A 30 -11.73 -7.26 29.61
N THR A 31 -11.80 -8.55 29.37
CA THR A 31 -12.33 -9.50 30.34
C THR A 31 -11.22 -9.99 31.25
N PRO A 32 -11.35 -9.81 32.55
CA PRO A 32 -10.29 -10.25 33.45
C PRO A 32 -10.03 -11.74 33.43
N THR A 33 -11.02 -12.52 33.08
CA THR A 33 -10.85 -13.95 33.03
C THR A 33 -10.27 -14.43 31.72
N CYS A 34 -10.07 -13.56 30.79
CA CYS A 34 -9.52 -13.95 29.51
C CYS A 34 -8.06 -14.28 29.66
N ARG A 35 -7.62 -15.31 28.92
CA ARG A 35 -6.26 -15.69 28.97
C ARG A 35 -5.32 -14.58 28.61
N CYS A 36 -5.72 -13.70 27.72
CA CYS A 36 -4.85 -12.62 27.29
C CYS A 36 -4.62 -11.58 28.36
N ALA A 37 -5.39 -11.63 29.44
CA ALA A 37 -5.21 -10.67 30.53
C ALA A 37 -3.88 -10.85 31.21
N ASP A 38 -3.36 -12.07 31.18
CA ASP A 38 -2.07 -12.33 31.81
C ASP A 38 -0.93 -12.34 30.83
N GLY A 39 -1.18 -12.20 29.58
CA GLY A 39 -0.14 -12.30 28.57
C GLY A 39 -0.01 -11.05 27.77
N GLU A 40 0.43 -11.23 26.55
CA GLU A 40 0.67 -10.11 25.68
C GLU A 40 -0.57 -9.60 25.01
N GLY A 41 -1.67 -10.27 25.17
CA GLY A 41 -2.88 -9.90 24.50
C GLY A 41 -3.01 -10.60 23.18
N HIS A 42 -4.11 -10.30 22.48
CA HIS A 42 -4.36 -10.90 21.18
C HIS A 42 -3.57 -10.17 20.12
N ALA A 43 -2.97 -10.91 19.23
CA ALA A 43 -2.22 -10.33 18.13
C ALA A 43 -2.97 -10.58 16.84
N SER A 44 -3.19 -9.56 16.07
CA SER A 44 -3.88 -9.68 14.79
C SER A 44 -3.21 -8.80 13.75
N PRO A 45 -3.20 -9.25 12.50
CA PRO A 45 -2.67 -8.36 11.47
C PRO A 45 -3.63 -7.20 11.26
N ALA A 46 -3.08 -6.06 10.97
CA ALA A 46 -3.87 -4.86 10.76
C ALA A 46 -3.24 -3.98 9.71
N LEU A 47 -4.07 -3.21 9.05
CA LEU A 47 -3.62 -2.29 8.02
C LEU A 47 -3.92 -0.86 8.46
N ALA A 48 -2.90 -0.01 8.44
CA ALA A 48 -3.11 1.41 8.64
C ALA A 48 -3.13 2.03 7.27
N TYR A 49 -4.19 2.76 6.94
CA TYR A 49 -4.36 3.33 5.61
C TYR A 49 -4.91 4.74 5.69
N PRO A 50 -4.56 5.57 4.70
CA PRO A 50 -5.07 6.93 4.69
C PRO A 50 -6.46 6.98 4.07
N GLN A 51 -7.35 7.73 4.68
CA GLN A 51 -8.67 7.91 4.11
C GLN A 51 -9.22 9.23 4.60
N GLY A 52 -9.57 10.10 3.67
CA GLY A 52 -10.17 11.37 4.03
C GLY A 52 -9.27 12.25 4.88
N GLY A 53 -7.97 12.20 4.65
CA GLY A 53 -7.05 13.01 5.42
C GLY A 53 -6.70 12.46 6.78
N ARG A 54 -7.16 11.26 7.09
CA ARG A 54 -6.88 10.63 8.37
C ARG A 54 -6.31 9.26 8.14
N THR A 55 -5.63 8.75 9.14
CA THR A 55 -5.14 7.39 9.11
C THR A 55 -6.12 6.52 9.85
N LYS A 56 -6.56 5.47 9.21
CA LYS A 56 -7.50 4.53 9.80
C LYS A 56 -6.84 3.17 9.92
N THR A 57 -7.36 2.36 10.82
CA THR A 57 -6.81 1.04 11.07
C THR A 57 -7.89 -0.01 10.85
N LEU A 58 -7.53 -1.07 10.17
CA LEU A 58 -8.45 -2.14 9.87
C LEU A 58 -7.83 -3.46 10.30
N THR A 59 -8.54 -4.21 11.13
CA THR A 59 -8.06 -5.52 11.56
C THR A 59 -8.37 -6.54 10.49
N LEU A 60 -7.43 -7.42 10.22
CA LEU A 60 -7.54 -8.36 9.10
C LEU A 60 -7.46 -9.79 9.57
N THR A 61 -8.00 -10.69 8.75
CA THR A 61 -7.78 -12.11 8.96
C THR A 61 -6.40 -12.44 8.39
N GLU A 62 -5.94 -13.64 8.65
CA GLU A 62 -4.64 -14.07 8.13
C GLU A 62 -4.63 -14.04 6.60
N GLN A 63 -5.70 -14.51 5.99
CA GLN A 63 -5.76 -14.52 4.54
C GLN A 63 -5.82 -13.10 3.98
N GLU A 64 -6.57 -12.25 4.62
CA GLU A 64 -6.63 -10.86 4.19
C GLU A 64 -5.27 -10.20 4.30
N ALA A 65 -4.51 -10.55 5.33
CA ALA A 65 -3.20 -9.98 5.49
C ALA A 65 -2.28 -10.38 4.34
N VAL A 66 -2.39 -11.61 3.88
CA VAL A 66 -1.59 -12.07 2.74
C VAL A 66 -1.96 -11.28 1.49
N ASP A 67 -3.24 -11.11 1.25
CA ASP A 67 -3.71 -10.37 0.08
C ASP A 67 -3.30 -8.91 0.15
N VAL A 68 -3.37 -8.33 1.34
CA VAL A 68 -3.01 -6.93 1.55
C VAL A 68 -1.50 -6.76 1.34
N ALA A 69 -0.70 -7.69 1.84
CA ALA A 69 0.74 -7.59 1.68
C ALA A 69 1.12 -7.57 0.20
N ALA A 70 0.47 -8.40 -0.60
CA ALA A 70 0.74 -8.44 -2.03
C ALA A 70 0.32 -7.13 -2.69
N ALA A 71 -0.82 -6.57 -2.29
CA ALA A 71 -1.29 -5.33 -2.87
C ALA A 71 -0.39 -4.16 -2.49
N LEU A 72 0.12 -4.16 -1.27
CA LEU A 72 1.05 -3.12 -0.84
C LEU A 72 2.36 -3.22 -1.62
N ALA A 73 2.81 -4.43 -1.88
CA ALA A 73 4.03 -4.63 -2.65
C ALA A 73 3.85 -4.12 -4.08
N ARG A 74 2.67 -4.33 -4.66
CA ARG A 74 2.40 -3.82 -6.00
C ARG A 74 2.42 -2.30 -6.03
N TYR A 75 1.88 -1.67 -5.00
CA TYR A 75 1.92 -0.21 -4.93
C TYR A 75 3.35 0.27 -4.84
N ALA A 76 4.15 -0.37 -3.99
CA ALA A 76 5.53 0.04 -3.81
C ALA A 76 6.31 -0.10 -5.12
N GLN A 77 6.07 -1.18 -5.85
CA GLN A 77 6.75 -1.40 -7.10
C GLN A 77 6.34 -0.35 -8.15
N ALA A 78 5.04 -0.08 -8.24
CA ALA A 78 4.55 0.90 -9.18
C ALA A 78 5.09 2.29 -8.85
N LYS A 79 5.17 2.61 -7.58
CA LYS A 79 5.69 3.88 -7.16
C LYS A 79 7.17 4.01 -7.51
N ALA A 80 7.94 2.94 -7.29
CA ALA A 80 9.35 2.95 -7.63
C ALA A 80 9.54 3.13 -9.13
N ASP A 81 8.71 2.46 -9.93
CA ASP A 81 8.79 2.58 -11.38
C ASP A 81 8.46 3.99 -11.83
N LEU A 82 7.45 4.60 -11.24
CA LEU A 82 7.10 5.97 -11.58
C LEU A 82 8.18 6.95 -11.15
N ASP A 83 8.76 6.74 -10.00
CA ASP A 83 9.84 7.60 -9.53
C ASP A 83 11.04 7.53 -10.45
N GLU A 84 11.31 6.33 -10.95
CA GLU A 84 12.41 6.15 -11.89
C GLU A 84 12.13 6.86 -13.20
N GLN A 85 10.89 6.75 -13.69
CA GLN A 85 10.50 7.44 -14.90
C GLN A 85 10.58 8.95 -14.74
N ALA A 86 10.17 9.43 -13.57
CA ALA A 86 10.23 10.86 -13.29
C ALA A 86 11.66 11.35 -13.24
N ALA A 87 12.56 10.56 -12.67
CA ALA A 87 13.95 10.94 -12.62
C ALA A 87 14.56 11.00 -14.03
N ALA A 88 14.20 10.03 -14.86
CA ALA A 88 14.68 10.02 -16.23
C ALA A 88 14.12 11.20 -17.01
N GLY A 89 12.85 11.54 -16.75
CA GLY A 89 12.23 12.68 -17.40
C GLY A 89 12.89 13.98 -17.01
N LEU A 90 13.24 14.11 -15.75
CA LEU A 90 13.91 15.32 -15.29
C LEU A 90 15.30 15.43 -15.92
N THR A 91 16.04 14.33 -15.99
CA THR A 91 17.33 14.33 -16.61
C THR A 91 17.24 14.77 -18.07
N ALA A 92 16.25 14.25 -18.79
CA ALA A 92 16.06 14.63 -20.18
C ALA A 92 15.71 16.10 -20.32
N LEU A 93 14.88 16.61 -19.44
CA LEU A 93 14.51 18.01 -19.48
C LEU A 93 15.72 18.91 -19.20
N LEU A 94 16.50 18.55 -18.20
CA LEU A 94 17.67 19.36 -17.85
C LEU A 94 18.67 19.39 -19.02
N SER A 95 18.82 18.29 -19.73
CA SER A 95 19.67 18.27 -20.89
C SER A 95 19.16 19.18 -22.00
N ARG A 96 17.85 19.16 -22.21
CA ARG A 96 17.25 20.02 -23.22
C ARG A 96 17.43 21.49 -22.90
N VAL A 97 17.22 21.83 -21.64
CA VAL A 97 17.35 23.23 -21.22
C VAL A 97 18.81 23.66 -21.35
N ALA A 98 19.74 22.81 -20.97
CA ALA A 98 21.14 23.15 -21.07
C ALA A 98 21.53 23.37 -22.51
N ALA A 99 21.06 22.53 -23.42
CA ALA A 99 21.35 22.67 -24.84
C ALA A 99 20.77 23.97 -25.40
N ARG A 100 19.55 24.30 -24.97
CA ARG A 100 18.91 25.52 -25.42
C ARG A 100 19.68 26.75 -24.94
N ARG A 101 20.15 26.72 -23.70
CA ARG A 101 20.91 27.84 -23.16
C ARG A 101 22.25 27.98 -23.82
N ALA A 102 22.90 26.88 -24.09
CA ALA A 102 24.18 26.91 -24.78
C ALA A 102 24.03 27.46 -26.18
N SER A 103 22.96 27.10 -26.86
CA SER A 103 22.72 27.55 -28.18
C SER A 103 22.46 29.02 -28.25
N ARG A 104 21.96 29.62 -27.22
CA ARG A 104 21.65 31.02 -27.19
C ARG A 104 22.86 31.90 -26.92
N SER A 105 23.85 31.39 -26.31
CA SER A 105 25.01 32.20 -26.09
C SER A 105 25.91 32.20 -27.29
#